data_f30c26aa47b46ba5cf5d447a86041f60
#
_entry.id   f30c26aa47b46ba5cf5d447a86041f60
#
_cell.length_a   1.000
_cell.length_b   1.000
_cell.length_c   1.000
_cell.angle_alpha   90.00
_cell.angle_beta   90.00
_cell.angle_gamma   90.00
#
_symmetry.space_group_name_H-M   'P 1'
#
loop_
_entity.id
_entity.type
_entity.pdbx_description
1 polymer ?
#
loop_
_entity_poly.entity_id
_entity_poly.type
_entity_poly.pdbx_seq_one_letter_code
_entity_poly.pdbx_strand_id
1 'polypeptide(L)'
;AGKSTLMNLITGNLSPDRGEILLDGKNIKDLGISYLKHIGVVPQQQNLYPTFTGKRFLYYMAALKGMDKKRADLEIPEILNMLNLTKQQDKKIREYSGGMKQRLLIGQALLDHPSILIFDEPTAGLDPKERIGIRNIISGFSEDRIVIFATHVVSDVEKAATEVLFLKDGLLLPAQKETQDWKDKKTSLEEVYLHFFGDEGMSL
;
A
#
# COMPACT_ATOMS: atom_id res chain seq x y z
N ALA A 1 -1.84 15.13 9.06
CA ALA A 1 -1.52 15.57 7.70
C ALA A 1 -2.64 15.26 6.66
N GLY A 2 -3.54 14.31 6.92
CA GLY A 2 -4.64 13.95 6.00
C GLY A 2 -4.35 12.75 5.09
N LYS A 3 -3.21 12.04 5.22
CA LYS A 3 -2.88 10.85 4.39
C LYS A 3 -3.99 9.79 4.44
N SER A 4 -4.39 9.35 5.62
CA SER A 4 -5.44 8.32 5.77
C SER A 4 -6.80 8.80 5.25
N THR A 5 -7.12 10.09 5.35
CA THR A 5 -8.32 10.67 4.74
C THR A 5 -8.27 10.57 3.21
N LEU A 6 -7.13 10.95 2.61
CA LEU A 6 -6.91 10.83 1.16
C LEU A 6 -7.02 9.37 0.69
N MET A 7 -6.41 8.43 1.44
CA MET A 7 -6.53 6.99 1.13
C MET A 7 -7.99 6.52 1.20
N ASN A 8 -8.75 6.93 2.22
CA ASN A 8 -10.16 6.58 2.34
C ASN A 8 -11.02 7.18 1.23
N LEU A 9 -10.69 8.37 0.74
CA LEU A 9 -11.34 8.97 -0.42
C LEU A 9 -11.04 8.15 -1.70
N ILE A 10 -9.76 7.83 -1.95
CA ILE A 10 -9.35 7.04 -3.12
C ILE A 10 -9.95 5.63 -3.08
N THR A 11 -10.03 4.99 -1.91
CA THR A 11 -10.61 3.64 -1.77
C THR A 11 -12.15 3.63 -1.83
N GLY A 12 -12.79 4.80 -1.86
CA GLY A 12 -14.24 4.93 -1.84
C GLY A 12 -14.89 4.70 -0.46
N ASN A 13 -14.09 4.55 0.60
CA ASN A 13 -14.59 4.44 1.98
C ASN A 13 -15.16 5.77 2.50
N LEU A 14 -14.71 6.90 1.93
CA LEU A 14 -15.26 8.23 2.15
C LEU A 14 -15.67 8.84 0.81
N SER A 15 -16.71 9.67 0.85
CA SER A 15 -17.10 10.49 -0.30
C SER A 15 -16.56 11.91 -0.12
N PRO A 16 -16.02 12.55 -1.17
CA PRO A 16 -15.62 13.93 -1.09
C PRO A 16 -16.85 14.84 -0.96
N ASP A 17 -16.74 15.90 -0.13
CA ASP A 17 -17.76 16.94 -0.01
C ASP A 17 -17.82 17.81 -1.27
N ARG A 18 -16.68 17.99 -1.94
CA ARG A 18 -16.53 18.74 -3.20
C ARG A 18 -15.48 18.06 -4.08
N GLY A 19 -15.64 18.27 -5.39
CA GLY A 19 -14.76 17.63 -6.37
C GLY A 19 -15.13 16.17 -6.63
N GLU A 20 -14.30 15.50 -7.39
CA GLU A 20 -14.51 14.12 -7.82
C GLU A 20 -13.18 13.35 -7.91
N ILE A 21 -13.28 12.03 -7.87
CA ILE A 21 -12.15 11.13 -8.07
C ILE A 21 -12.43 10.33 -9.33
N LEU A 22 -11.49 10.37 -10.28
CA LEU A 22 -11.65 9.75 -11.57
C LEU A 22 -10.65 8.61 -11.77
N LEU A 23 -11.12 7.52 -12.34
CA LEU A 23 -10.30 6.46 -12.94
C LEU A 23 -10.59 6.48 -14.46
N ASP A 24 -9.55 6.74 -15.25
CA ASP A 24 -9.66 6.84 -16.72
C ASP A 24 -10.80 7.77 -17.17
N GLY A 25 -10.93 8.93 -16.51
CA GLY A 25 -11.95 9.94 -16.81
C GLY A 25 -13.36 9.61 -16.32
N LYS A 26 -13.57 8.49 -15.61
CA LYS A 26 -14.87 8.09 -15.05
C LYS A 26 -14.88 8.24 -13.54
N ASN A 27 -15.96 8.83 -13.00
CA ASN A 27 -16.08 8.98 -11.56
C ASN A 27 -16.16 7.62 -10.87
N ILE A 28 -15.37 7.41 -9.83
CA ILE A 28 -15.32 6.14 -9.09
C ILE A 28 -16.67 5.78 -8.45
N LYS A 29 -17.51 6.77 -8.14
CA LYS A 29 -18.87 6.55 -7.65
C LYS A 29 -19.75 5.88 -8.70
N ASP A 30 -19.61 6.29 -9.97
CA ASP A 30 -20.39 5.73 -11.08
C ASP A 30 -19.89 4.32 -11.46
N LEU A 31 -18.59 4.07 -11.28
CA LEU A 31 -18.00 2.74 -11.47
C LEU A 31 -18.45 1.74 -10.41
N GLY A 32 -18.73 2.20 -9.18
CA GLY A 32 -19.23 1.36 -8.10
C GLY A 32 -18.36 0.11 -7.84
N ILE A 33 -18.98 -1.07 -7.84
CA ILE A 33 -18.30 -2.35 -7.59
C ILE A 33 -17.19 -2.63 -8.64
N SER A 34 -17.33 -2.14 -9.87
CA SER A 34 -16.29 -2.34 -10.90
C SER A 34 -14.98 -1.64 -10.54
N TYR A 35 -15.05 -0.49 -9.87
CA TYR A 35 -13.87 0.20 -9.34
C TYR A 35 -13.09 -0.66 -8.34
N LEU A 36 -13.80 -1.37 -7.46
CA LEU A 36 -13.17 -2.19 -6.42
C LEU A 36 -12.33 -3.35 -6.98
N LYS A 37 -12.58 -3.77 -8.23
CA LYS A 37 -11.74 -4.77 -8.92
C LYS A 37 -10.38 -4.19 -9.35
N HIS A 38 -10.31 -2.87 -9.55
CA HIS A 38 -9.07 -2.19 -9.94
C HIS A 38 -8.14 -1.90 -8.76
N ILE A 39 -8.62 -2.02 -7.51
CA ILE A 39 -7.83 -1.65 -6.35
C ILE A 39 -7.50 -2.83 -5.44
N GLY A 40 -6.26 -2.85 -4.96
CA GLY A 40 -5.81 -3.69 -3.86
C GLY A 40 -5.31 -2.81 -2.72
N VAL A 41 -5.80 -3.02 -1.50
CA VAL A 41 -5.54 -2.14 -0.36
C VAL A 41 -4.92 -2.89 0.80
N VAL A 42 -3.84 -2.37 1.34
CA VAL A 42 -3.26 -2.78 2.63
C VAL A 42 -3.39 -1.59 3.59
N PRO A 43 -4.38 -1.57 4.47
CA PRO A 43 -4.57 -0.50 5.44
C PRO A 43 -3.52 -0.59 6.56
N GLN A 44 -3.31 0.52 7.29
CA GLN A 44 -2.37 0.62 8.40
C GLN A 44 -2.66 -0.41 9.51
N GLN A 45 -3.93 -0.67 9.79
CA GLN A 45 -4.35 -1.66 10.77
C GLN A 45 -5.39 -2.60 10.14
N GLN A 46 -5.09 -3.89 10.16
CA GLN A 46 -6.03 -4.91 9.75
C GLN A 46 -5.98 -6.09 10.70
N ASN A 47 -7.13 -6.46 11.23
CA ASN A 47 -7.27 -7.65 12.04
C ASN A 47 -7.23 -8.89 11.15
N LEU A 48 -6.19 -9.68 11.32
CA LEU A 48 -6.10 -11.01 10.72
C LEU A 48 -6.85 -12.03 11.58
N TYR A 49 -7.33 -13.09 10.95
CA TYR A 49 -8.01 -14.20 11.65
C TYR A 49 -6.98 -15.17 12.26
N PRO A 50 -6.68 -15.12 13.58
CA PRO A 50 -5.53 -15.83 14.17
C PRO A 50 -5.61 -17.35 14.04
N THR A 51 -6.83 -17.90 13.93
CA THR A 51 -7.11 -19.33 13.81
C THR A 51 -7.06 -19.86 12.39
N PHE A 52 -7.07 -18.96 11.38
CA PHE A 52 -6.93 -19.37 9.98
C PHE A 52 -5.46 -19.69 9.67
N THR A 53 -5.25 -20.55 8.68
CA THR A 53 -3.93 -20.66 8.03
C THR A 53 -3.78 -19.55 7.01
N GLY A 54 -2.54 -19.23 6.63
CA GLY A 54 -2.29 -18.20 5.60
C GLY A 54 -3.01 -18.51 4.29
N LYS A 55 -2.94 -19.77 3.85
CA LYS A 55 -3.67 -20.25 2.66
C LYS A 55 -5.18 -20.06 2.80
N ARG A 56 -5.78 -20.51 3.92
CA ARG A 56 -7.22 -20.35 4.17
C ARG A 56 -7.64 -18.88 4.17
N PHE A 57 -6.82 -17.99 4.70
CA PHE A 57 -7.09 -16.56 4.70
C PHE A 57 -7.18 -16.01 3.26
N LEU A 58 -6.22 -16.34 2.39
CA LEU A 58 -6.26 -15.88 1.00
C LEU A 58 -7.48 -16.42 0.24
N TYR A 59 -7.85 -17.68 0.41
CA TYR A 59 -9.10 -18.24 -0.17
C TYR A 59 -10.34 -17.51 0.34
N TYR A 60 -10.39 -17.18 1.62
CA TYR A 60 -11.49 -16.42 2.20
C TYR A 60 -11.58 -15.01 1.57
N MET A 61 -10.45 -14.32 1.44
CA MET A 61 -10.40 -13.00 0.81
C MET A 61 -10.75 -13.05 -0.67
N ALA A 62 -10.31 -14.07 -1.40
CA ALA A 62 -10.68 -14.30 -2.79
C ALA A 62 -12.20 -14.49 -2.95
N ALA A 63 -12.82 -15.26 -2.06
CA ALA A 63 -14.28 -15.44 -2.06
C ALA A 63 -15.02 -14.12 -1.77
N LEU A 64 -14.54 -13.29 -0.84
CA LEU A 64 -15.10 -11.95 -0.57
C LEU A 64 -14.99 -11.02 -1.76
N LYS A 65 -13.92 -11.13 -2.57
CA LYS A 65 -13.76 -10.39 -3.83
C LYS A 65 -14.62 -10.94 -4.98
N GLY A 66 -15.35 -12.05 -4.76
CA GLY A 66 -16.16 -12.69 -5.79
C GLY A 66 -15.34 -13.48 -6.82
N MET A 67 -14.10 -13.84 -6.51
CA MET A 67 -13.30 -14.71 -7.38
C MET A 67 -13.88 -16.12 -7.41
N ASP A 68 -13.93 -16.71 -8.60
CA ASP A 68 -14.25 -18.12 -8.70
C ASP A 68 -13.10 -19.00 -8.19
N LYS A 69 -13.47 -20.22 -7.80
CA LYS A 69 -12.52 -21.15 -7.18
C LYS A 69 -11.36 -21.51 -8.13
N LYS A 70 -11.61 -21.65 -9.42
CA LYS A 70 -10.58 -22.05 -10.39
C LYS A 70 -9.49 -20.99 -10.49
N ARG A 71 -9.88 -19.70 -10.53
CA ARG A 71 -8.92 -18.60 -10.51
C ARG A 71 -8.17 -18.53 -9.19
N ALA A 72 -8.85 -18.67 -8.06
CA ALA A 72 -8.22 -18.69 -6.75
C ALA A 72 -7.20 -19.85 -6.62
N ASP A 73 -7.51 -21.03 -7.14
CA ASP A 73 -6.62 -22.20 -7.14
C ASP A 73 -5.34 -21.98 -7.96
N LEU A 74 -5.35 -21.10 -8.97
CA LEU A 74 -4.18 -20.71 -9.76
C LEU A 74 -3.39 -19.57 -9.08
N GLU A 75 -4.06 -18.49 -8.71
CA GLU A 75 -3.40 -17.27 -8.23
C GLU A 75 -2.80 -17.41 -6.82
N ILE A 76 -3.49 -18.08 -5.89
CA ILE A 76 -3.04 -18.14 -4.50
C ILE A 76 -1.69 -18.82 -4.32
N PRO A 77 -1.38 -19.96 -4.98
CA PRO A 77 -0.04 -20.53 -4.93
C PRO A 77 1.06 -19.61 -5.46
N GLU A 78 0.78 -18.86 -6.54
CA GLU A 78 1.72 -17.90 -7.13
C GLU A 78 1.99 -16.73 -6.18
N ILE A 79 0.93 -16.17 -5.58
CA ILE A 79 1.03 -15.11 -4.57
C ILE A 79 1.83 -15.59 -3.35
N LEU A 80 1.55 -16.78 -2.82
CA LEU A 80 2.27 -17.34 -1.69
C LEU A 80 3.77 -17.55 -2.00
N ASN A 81 4.08 -17.97 -3.23
CA ASN A 81 5.46 -18.13 -3.67
C ASN A 81 6.17 -16.79 -3.80
N MET A 82 5.56 -15.80 -4.48
CA MET A 82 6.08 -14.44 -4.64
C MET A 82 6.41 -13.80 -3.28
N LEU A 83 5.57 -14.03 -2.28
CA LEU A 83 5.71 -13.48 -0.94
C LEU A 83 6.60 -14.33 0.00
N ASN A 84 7.19 -15.43 -0.50
CA ASN A 84 7.97 -16.38 0.29
C ASN A 84 7.20 -16.96 1.49
N LEU A 85 5.91 -17.26 1.32
CA LEU A 85 5.02 -17.83 2.35
C LEU A 85 4.63 -19.28 2.07
N THR A 86 5.07 -19.89 0.97
CA THR A 86 4.70 -21.25 0.57
C THR A 86 4.95 -22.29 1.67
N LYS A 87 6.13 -22.22 2.34
CA LYS A 87 6.48 -23.16 3.41
C LYS A 87 5.65 -22.96 4.69
N GLN A 88 5.06 -21.81 4.88
CA GLN A 88 4.28 -21.43 6.07
C GLN A 88 2.78 -21.37 5.82
N GLN A 89 2.33 -21.63 4.58
CA GLN A 89 0.94 -21.45 4.16
C GLN A 89 -0.10 -22.18 5.02
N ASP A 90 0.28 -23.34 5.59
CA ASP A 90 -0.58 -24.18 6.40
C ASP A 90 -0.45 -23.94 7.92
N LYS A 91 0.50 -23.09 8.35
CA LYS A 91 0.59 -22.62 9.74
C LYS A 91 -0.51 -21.64 10.05
N LYS A 92 -0.97 -21.62 11.32
CA LYS A 92 -1.95 -20.63 11.78
C LYS A 92 -1.35 -19.23 11.81
N ILE A 93 -2.15 -18.23 11.47
CA ILE A 93 -1.71 -16.82 11.39
C ILE A 93 -1.21 -16.31 12.76
N ARG A 94 -1.72 -16.84 13.88
CA ARG A 94 -1.20 -16.52 15.22
C ARG A 94 0.30 -16.88 15.39
N GLU A 95 0.82 -17.80 14.59
CA GLU A 95 2.21 -18.28 14.63
C GLU A 95 3.11 -17.50 13.65
N TYR A 96 2.53 -16.56 12.88
CA TYR A 96 3.26 -15.72 11.93
C TYR A 96 3.99 -14.58 12.65
N SER A 97 5.22 -14.28 12.19
CA SER A 97 5.93 -13.05 12.56
C SER A 97 5.19 -11.81 12.03
N GLY A 98 5.56 -10.62 12.49
CA GLY A 98 5.04 -9.37 11.97
C GLY A 98 5.23 -9.25 10.46
N GLY A 99 6.43 -9.54 9.96
CA GLY A 99 6.73 -9.51 8.52
C GLY A 99 5.94 -10.55 7.72
N MET A 100 5.73 -11.76 8.26
CA MET A 100 4.88 -12.76 7.60
C MET A 100 3.42 -12.32 7.53
N LYS A 101 2.90 -11.70 8.58
CA LYS A 101 1.54 -11.11 8.58
C LYS A 101 1.42 -10.00 7.55
N GLN A 102 2.41 -9.13 7.47
CA GLN A 102 2.42 -8.04 6.51
C GLN A 102 2.48 -8.56 5.07
N ARG A 103 3.32 -9.56 4.77
CA ARG A 103 3.33 -10.23 3.46
C ARG A 103 1.99 -10.86 3.13
N LEU A 104 1.32 -11.49 4.09
CA LEU A 104 -0.02 -12.06 3.87
C LEU A 104 -1.06 -10.97 3.54
N LEU A 105 -0.99 -9.80 4.19
CA LEU A 105 -1.84 -8.64 3.88
C LEU A 105 -1.54 -8.08 2.48
N ILE A 106 -0.29 -8.06 2.05
CA ILE A 106 0.06 -7.74 0.68
C ILE A 106 -0.55 -8.77 -0.28
N GLY A 107 -0.46 -10.06 0.06
CA GLY A 107 -1.04 -11.12 -0.76
C GLY A 107 -2.55 -10.97 -0.99
N GLN A 108 -3.30 -10.59 0.02
CA GLN A 108 -4.73 -10.33 -0.15
C GLN A 108 -5.02 -9.14 -1.07
N ALA A 109 -4.15 -8.12 -1.06
CA ALA A 109 -4.29 -6.96 -1.94
C ALA A 109 -4.00 -7.31 -3.40
N LEU A 110 -3.16 -8.31 -3.67
CA LEU A 110 -2.80 -8.76 -5.02
C LEU A 110 -3.86 -9.61 -5.71
N LEU A 111 -4.81 -10.18 -4.95
CA LEU A 111 -5.86 -11.04 -5.50
C LEU A 111 -6.68 -10.33 -6.57
N ASP A 112 -6.95 -11.05 -7.67
CA ASP A 112 -7.69 -10.58 -8.85
C ASP A 112 -6.94 -9.54 -9.69
N HIS A 113 -5.60 -9.49 -9.59
CA HIS A 113 -4.69 -8.66 -10.38
C HIS A 113 -5.09 -7.17 -10.48
N PRO A 114 -5.24 -6.46 -9.34
CA PRO A 114 -5.61 -5.05 -9.37
C PRO A 114 -4.56 -4.21 -10.10
N SER A 115 -5.00 -3.19 -10.83
CA SER A 115 -4.11 -2.23 -11.51
C SER A 115 -3.58 -1.12 -10.60
N ILE A 116 -4.20 -0.94 -9.42
CA ILE A 116 -3.82 0.06 -8.42
C ILE A 116 -3.63 -0.63 -7.08
N LEU A 117 -2.47 -0.45 -6.48
CA LEU A 117 -2.15 -0.94 -5.14
C LEU A 117 -1.98 0.24 -4.18
N ILE A 118 -2.62 0.17 -3.03
CA ILE A 118 -2.59 1.22 -2.01
C ILE A 118 -2.08 0.63 -0.71
N PHE A 119 -0.96 1.18 -0.21
CA PHE A 119 -0.30 0.75 1.01
C PHE A 119 -0.26 1.91 2.02
N ASP A 120 -0.93 1.76 3.16
CA ASP A 120 -0.90 2.73 4.25
C ASP A 120 0.03 2.22 5.36
N GLU A 121 1.19 2.86 5.53
CA GLU A 121 2.24 2.53 6.50
C GLU A 121 2.66 1.04 6.51
N PRO A 122 2.93 0.40 5.35
CA PRO A 122 3.11 -1.05 5.25
C PRO A 122 4.37 -1.59 5.93
N THR A 123 5.30 -0.73 6.33
CA THR A 123 6.55 -1.10 7.00
C THR A 123 6.57 -0.74 8.49
N ALA A 124 5.49 -0.10 8.99
CA ALA A 124 5.40 0.31 10.39
C ALA A 124 5.50 -0.88 11.35
N GLY A 125 6.29 -0.72 12.42
CA GLY A 125 6.45 -1.75 13.45
C GLY A 125 7.25 -2.99 13.05
N LEU A 126 7.83 -3.02 11.84
CA LEU A 126 8.70 -4.10 11.38
C LEU A 126 10.16 -3.84 11.76
N ASP A 127 10.90 -4.93 11.99
CA ASP A 127 12.36 -4.84 12.14
C ASP A 127 13.03 -4.41 10.81
N PRO A 128 14.29 -3.91 10.84
CA PRO A 128 14.95 -3.38 9.65
C PRO A 128 15.06 -4.37 8.50
N LYS A 129 15.25 -5.65 8.77
CA LYS A 129 15.38 -6.70 7.74
C LYS A 129 14.05 -6.94 7.04
N GLU A 130 12.97 -7.09 7.81
CA GLU A 130 11.62 -7.29 7.25
C GLU A 130 11.16 -6.05 6.50
N ARG A 131 11.47 -4.83 6.99
CA ARG A 131 11.17 -3.57 6.31
C ARG A 131 11.79 -3.52 4.92
N ILE A 132 13.08 -3.86 4.78
CA ILE A 132 13.75 -3.94 3.48
C ILE A 132 13.06 -4.97 2.58
N GLY A 133 12.71 -6.13 3.12
CA GLY A 133 12.00 -7.17 2.37
C GLY A 133 10.64 -6.71 1.82
N ILE A 134 9.84 -6.06 2.67
CA ILE A 134 8.52 -5.53 2.26
C ILE A 134 8.67 -4.42 1.22
N ARG A 135 9.59 -3.49 1.41
CA ARG A 135 9.85 -2.43 0.45
C ARG A 135 10.24 -2.98 -0.93
N ASN A 136 11.14 -3.96 -0.99
CA ASN A 136 11.55 -4.56 -2.25
C ASN A 136 10.39 -5.28 -2.96
N ILE A 137 9.50 -5.94 -2.20
CA ILE A 137 8.28 -6.54 -2.75
C ILE A 137 7.38 -5.46 -3.37
N ILE A 138 7.14 -4.36 -2.65
CA ILE A 138 6.28 -3.25 -3.11
C ILE A 138 6.87 -2.59 -4.36
N SER A 139 8.18 -2.31 -4.37
CA SER A 139 8.86 -1.72 -5.52
C SER A 139 8.75 -2.57 -6.78
N GLY A 140 8.72 -3.89 -6.66
CA GLY A 140 8.55 -4.79 -7.80
C GLY A 140 7.18 -4.70 -8.48
N PHE A 141 6.17 -4.11 -7.81
CA PHE A 141 4.83 -3.96 -8.41
C PHE A 141 4.68 -2.71 -9.28
N SER A 142 5.61 -1.76 -9.22
CA SER A 142 5.52 -0.48 -9.94
C SER A 142 5.84 -0.59 -11.44
N GLU A 143 6.25 -1.76 -11.92
CA GLU A 143 6.56 -1.97 -13.34
C GLU A 143 5.30 -2.01 -14.21
N ASP A 144 4.18 -2.53 -13.68
CA ASP A 144 2.93 -2.77 -14.41
C ASP A 144 1.67 -2.19 -13.72
N ARG A 145 1.84 -1.50 -12.58
CA ARG A 145 0.74 -1.02 -11.73
C ARG A 145 1.01 0.37 -11.16
N ILE A 146 -0.06 1.07 -10.85
CA ILE A 146 0.02 2.27 -10.02
C ILE A 146 0.16 1.81 -8.56
N VAL A 147 1.26 2.21 -7.92
CA VAL A 147 1.50 1.91 -6.51
C VAL A 147 1.47 3.22 -5.71
N ILE A 148 0.50 3.34 -4.82
CA ILE A 148 0.38 4.46 -3.87
C ILE A 148 0.86 3.97 -2.51
N PHE A 149 1.91 4.59 -2.01
CA PHE A 149 2.58 4.20 -0.79
C PHE A 149 2.61 5.38 0.19
N ALA A 150 1.78 5.34 1.24
CA ALA A 150 1.78 6.36 2.28
C ALA A 150 2.66 5.93 3.44
N THR A 151 3.61 6.78 3.83
CA THR A 151 4.48 6.53 4.99
C THR A 151 5.01 7.85 5.58
N HIS A 152 5.48 7.78 6.82
CA HIS A 152 6.27 8.83 7.46
C HIS A 152 7.78 8.49 7.47
N VAL A 153 8.17 7.32 6.93
CA VAL A 153 9.55 6.85 6.89
C VAL A 153 10.21 7.28 5.57
N VAL A 154 10.92 8.40 5.58
CA VAL A 154 11.55 9.02 4.40
C VAL A 154 12.45 8.03 3.65
N SER A 155 13.26 7.25 4.36
CA SER A 155 14.19 6.28 3.76
C SER A 155 13.50 5.14 2.99
N ASP A 156 12.23 4.84 3.28
CA ASP A 156 11.47 3.85 2.52
C ASP A 156 10.98 4.44 1.19
N VAL A 157 10.54 5.72 1.21
CA VAL A 157 10.12 6.46 0.02
C VAL A 157 11.29 6.66 -0.93
N GLU A 158 12.43 7.15 -0.41
CA GLU A 158 13.62 7.47 -1.20
C GLU A 158 14.12 6.30 -2.07
N LYS A 159 13.93 5.08 -1.58
CA LYS A 159 14.39 3.86 -2.27
C LYS A 159 13.33 3.18 -3.14
N ALA A 160 12.06 3.50 -2.95
CA ALA A 160 10.95 2.79 -3.61
C ALA A 160 10.16 3.69 -4.56
N ALA A 161 10.10 5.01 -4.31
CA ALA A 161 9.23 5.90 -5.05
C ALA A 161 9.86 6.43 -6.34
N THR A 162 9.04 6.53 -7.38
CA THR A 162 9.37 7.25 -8.63
C THR A 162 8.86 8.68 -8.58
N GLU A 163 7.87 8.95 -7.74
CA GLU A 163 7.28 10.26 -7.51
C GLU A 163 6.92 10.42 -6.04
N VAL A 164 7.08 11.63 -5.50
CA VAL A 164 6.78 11.95 -4.11
C VAL A 164 5.82 13.13 -4.04
N LEU A 165 4.78 12.99 -3.24
CA LEU A 165 3.80 14.02 -2.95
C LEU A 165 3.86 14.35 -1.46
N PHE A 166 4.01 15.63 -1.14
CA PHE A 166 3.99 16.12 0.24
C PHE A 166 2.59 16.63 0.60
N LEU A 167 2.06 16.11 1.69
CA LEU A 167 0.74 16.50 2.22
C LEU A 167 0.92 17.14 3.59
N LYS A 168 0.52 18.42 3.72
CA LYS A 168 0.53 19.17 4.99
C LYS A 168 -0.85 19.80 5.21
N ASP A 169 -1.45 19.56 6.37
CA ASP A 169 -2.76 20.10 6.78
C ASP A 169 -3.90 19.91 5.76
N GLY A 170 -3.88 18.74 5.10
CA GLY A 170 -4.86 18.36 4.09
C GLY A 170 -4.60 18.97 2.71
N LEU A 171 -3.51 19.70 2.53
CA LEU A 171 -3.13 20.33 1.26
C LEU A 171 -1.91 19.61 0.65
N LEU A 172 -1.95 19.38 -0.66
CA LEU A 172 -0.76 18.98 -1.42
C LEU A 172 0.14 20.19 -1.58
N LEU A 173 1.40 20.04 -1.17
CA LEU A 173 2.38 21.11 -1.30
C LEU A 173 2.90 21.18 -2.74
N PRO A 174 3.14 22.41 -3.27
CA PRO A 174 3.70 22.63 -4.61
C PRO A 174 5.22 22.37 -4.61
N ALA A 175 5.62 21.11 -4.40
CA ALA A 175 7.00 20.68 -4.20
C ALA A 175 7.68 20.23 -5.51
N GLN A 176 7.27 20.75 -6.68
CA GLN A 176 7.75 20.29 -7.99
C GLN A 176 9.25 20.46 -8.18
N LYS A 177 9.82 21.60 -7.76
CA LYS A 177 11.26 21.88 -7.89
C LYS A 177 12.06 20.98 -6.94
N GLU A 178 11.66 20.90 -5.70
CA GLU A 178 12.32 20.13 -4.64
C GLU A 178 12.29 18.63 -4.94
N THR A 179 11.18 18.12 -5.44
CA THR A 179 11.06 16.72 -5.87
C THR A 179 11.86 16.45 -7.13
N GLN A 180 12.01 17.42 -8.04
CA GLN A 180 12.89 17.30 -9.20
C GLN A 180 14.35 17.29 -8.78
N ASP A 181 14.78 18.18 -7.88
CA ASP A 181 16.14 18.21 -7.35
C ASP A 181 16.51 16.91 -6.63
N TRP A 182 15.57 16.28 -5.92
CA TRP A 182 15.74 14.94 -5.38
C TRP A 182 15.90 13.88 -6.49
N LYS A 183 15.04 13.87 -7.51
CA LYS A 183 15.16 12.94 -8.65
C LYS A 183 16.52 13.08 -9.35
N ASP A 184 16.99 14.32 -9.50
CA ASP A 184 18.31 14.63 -10.09
C ASP A 184 19.49 14.35 -9.15
N LYS A 185 19.22 13.82 -7.94
CA LYS A 185 20.21 13.52 -6.88
C LYS A 185 21.03 14.75 -6.44
N LYS A 186 20.46 15.95 -6.53
CA LYS A 186 21.06 17.20 -6.04
C LYS A 186 20.86 17.40 -4.55
N THR A 187 19.79 16.80 -4.00
CA THR A 187 19.42 16.84 -2.59
C THR A 187 18.86 15.50 -2.14
N SER A 188 18.91 15.21 -0.86
CA SER A 188 18.25 14.02 -0.28
C SER A 188 16.76 14.29 -0.06
N LEU A 189 15.95 13.23 -0.05
CA LEU A 189 14.53 13.37 0.27
C LEU A 189 14.31 13.82 1.73
N GLU A 190 15.25 13.52 2.61
CA GLU A 190 15.24 13.96 4.00
C GLU A 190 15.41 15.47 4.13
N GLU A 191 16.31 16.07 3.35
CA GLU A 191 16.48 17.54 3.26
C GLU A 191 15.23 18.21 2.70
N VAL A 192 14.62 17.63 1.65
CA VAL A 192 13.34 18.11 1.11
C VAL A 192 12.24 18.05 2.17
N TYR A 193 12.16 16.94 2.92
CA TYR A 193 11.21 16.80 4.00
C TYR A 193 11.42 17.86 5.09
N LEU A 194 12.64 18.08 5.54
CA LEU A 194 12.97 19.07 6.56
C LEU A 194 12.67 20.50 6.08
N HIS A 195 12.82 20.80 4.80
CA HIS A 195 12.45 22.09 4.23
C HIS A 195 10.95 22.41 4.43
N PHE A 196 10.06 21.41 4.27
CA PHE A 196 8.62 21.61 4.41
C PHE A 196 8.07 21.44 5.83
N PHE A 197 8.77 20.67 6.68
CA PHE A 197 8.26 20.24 7.98
C PHE A 197 9.19 20.52 9.16
N GLY A 198 10.41 21.03 8.91
CA GLY A 198 11.46 21.19 9.91
C GLY A 198 11.17 22.21 11.03
N ASP A 199 10.32 23.20 10.76
CA ASP A 199 10.00 24.26 11.75
C ASP A 199 9.01 23.84 12.84
N GLU A 200 8.39 22.66 12.72
CA GLU A 200 7.40 22.17 13.71
C GLU A 200 8.04 21.39 14.87
N GLY A 201 9.34 21.13 14.84
CA GLY A 201 10.08 20.32 15.84
C GLY A 201 10.98 21.10 16.80
N MET A 202 11.10 22.41 16.69
CA MET A 202 12.00 23.23 17.52
C MET A 202 11.30 24.20 18.48
N SER A 203 10.09 23.87 18.93
CA SER A 203 9.48 24.51 20.11
C SER A 203 9.67 23.58 21.31
N LEU A 204 10.83 23.69 21.96
CA LEU A 204 11.06 23.23 23.32
C LEU A 204 10.47 24.19 24.33
#